data_f9adc97fe1c6605216e1ba5164e9c4d2
#
_entry.id   f9adc97fe1c6605216e1ba5164e9c4d2
#
_cell.length_a   1.000
_cell.length_b   1.000
_cell.length_c   1.000
_cell.angle_alpha   90.00
_cell.angle_beta   90.00
_cell.angle_gamma   90.00
#
_symmetry.space_group_name_H-M   'P 1'
#
loop_
_entity.id
_entity.type
_entity.pdbx_description
1 polymer ?
#
loop_
_entity_poly.entity_id
_entity_poly.type
_entity_poly.pdbx_seq_one_letter_code
_entity_poly.pdbx_strand_id
1 'polypeptide(L)'
;MCKASKRLVKNNQELMKTVRSFSSTCFRDTAAYLDKDYKVIRPSIIWLDQRKARLDHKLPLLYSLAFSIVGMSDTIALNRKRTPAIWLMENERDNYNKIRWYAPLNSYFNYRTLGVLGDSPSNMIGHFPLNFKTGKIYGKKALKGCIFDVDPSWMPKVVKVGDILGEVTLKGSEETGLPLGLKYITTGNDKSCEALGSGGVENGSVHISMGTACSIAMTSKKYFEPYRFLPSYITAYKGYYSGEMQVYRGCWMLSRFKKEFAKEDIQEAELEKIVPEHLLNKKILDIEPGSNGLVLQPFWGPQLERPLAKGSIIGFYDVHTKYHIYRSIIEGLGYCLKEGLETISKNSHQKPKFITIGGGGSKSNAICQILADIFNLDVYKPSNYEVSIIGCGISQLISLGIYKDVVDAKKECVEYQSIYHPNKENVKRYEYLYKNVYKKIYPKLNGVYKELSYYLESNNKDTKI
;
A
#
# COMPACT_ATOMS: atom_id res chain seq x y z
N MET A 1 12.08 -7.39 -15.56
CA MET A 1 12.68 -6.05 -15.53
C MET A 1 13.77 -5.90 -16.60
N CYS A 2 14.88 -6.60 -16.58
CA CYS A 2 15.97 -6.42 -17.56
C CYS A 2 15.55 -6.53 -19.04
N LYS A 3 14.69 -7.50 -19.41
CA LYS A 3 14.16 -7.61 -20.78
C LYS A 3 13.38 -6.36 -21.21
N ALA A 4 12.55 -5.81 -20.33
CA ALA A 4 11.78 -4.60 -20.61
C ALA A 4 12.70 -3.38 -20.74
N SER A 5 13.69 -3.24 -19.86
CA SER A 5 14.70 -2.18 -19.91
C SER A 5 15.49 -2.23 -21.21
N LYS A 6 16.03 -3.41 -21.60
CA LYS A 6 16.75 -3.58 -22.89
C LYS A 6 15.88 -3.20 -24.09
N ARG A 7 14.59 -3.60 -24.07
CA ARG A 7 13.65 -3.24 -25.16
C ARG A 7 13.42 -1.73 -25.22
N LEU A 8 13.22 -1.09 -24.06
CA LEU A 8 13.04 0.36 -23.97
C LEU A 8 14.25 1.11 -24.53
N VAL A 9 15.45 0.75 -24.06
CA VAL A 9 16.70 1.36 -24.52
C VAL A 9 16.91 1.17 -26.02
N LYS A 10 16.71 -0.08 -26.51
CA LYS A 10 16.85 -0.40 -27.96
C LYS A 10 15.91 0.45 -28.83
N ASN A 11 14.67 0.66 -28.37
CA ASN A 11 13.65 1.38 -29.14
C ASN A 11 13.78 2.90 -29.05
N ASN A 12 14.62 3.43 -28.14
CA ASN A 12 14.73 4.87 -27.88
C ASN A 12 16.19 5.34 -27.79
N GLN A 13 17.06 4.86 -28.67
CA GLN A 13 18.52 5.08 -28.61
C GLN A 13 18.91 6.56 -28.58
N GLU A 14 18.26 7.42 -29.38
CA GLU A 14 18.54 8.86 -29.41
C GLU A 14 18.12 9.53 -28.10
N LEU A 15 16.94 9.17 -27.59
CA LEU A 15 16.46 9.69 -26.30
C LEU A 15 17.39 9.27 -25.16
N MET A 16 17.93 8.06 -25.20
CA MET A 16 18.84 7.56 -24.16
C MET A 16 20.13 8.37 -24.04
N LYS A 17 20.57 9.06 -25.08
CA LYS A 17 21.73 9.96 -25.02
C LYS A 17 21.49 11.18 -24.13
N THR A 18 20.25 11.58 -23.93
CA THR A 18 19.84 12.73 -23.09
C THR A 18 19.49 12.33 -21.66
N VAL A 19 19.36 11.04 -21.36
CA VAL A 19 18.99 10.55 -20.02
C VAL A 19 20.14 10.78 -19.04
N ARG A 20 19.87 11.48 -17.93
CA ARG A 20 20.87 11.84 -16.91
C ARG A 20 20.84 10.96 -15.67
N SER A 21 19.72 10.32 -15.40
CA SER A 21 19.54 9.42 -14.25
C SER A 21 18.43 8.42 -14.49
N PHE A 22 18.38 7.43 -13.63
CA PHE A 22 17.24 6.51 -13.54
C PHE A 22 16.91 6.24 -12.07
N SER A 23 15.70 5.76 -11.84
CA SER A 23 15.20 5.29 -10.54
C SER A 23 14.41 4.02 -10.74
N SER A 24 14.16 3.31 -9.66
CA SER A 24 13.21 2.21 -9.61
C SER A 24 12.32 2.34 -8.38
N THR A 25 11.09 1.90 -8.53
CA THR A 25 10.14 1.72 -7.43
C THR A 25 9.67 0.27 -7.40
N CYS A 26 9.33 -0.24 -6.23
CA CYS A 26 8.92 -1.61 -6.04
C CYS A 26 7.82 -1.69 -4.99
N PHE A 27 7.04 -2.79 -5.04
CA PHE A 27 6.10 -3.11 -3.97
C PHE A 27 6.83 -3.40 -2.66
N ARG A 28 6.14 -3.14 -1.57
CA ARG A 28 6.65 -3.21 -0.19
C ARG A 28 6.71 -4.65 0.34
N ASP A 29 7.35 -4.81 1.50
CA ASP A 29 7.30 -6.00 2.34
C ASP A 29 7.72 -7.30 1.63
N THR A 30 8.76 -7.21 0.83
CA THR A 30 9.36 -8.35 0.14
C THR A 30 10.86 -8.23 0.18
N ALA A 31 11.54 -9.28 0.69
CA ALA A 31 12.99 -9.32 0.80
C ALA A 31 13.61 -10.39 -0.10
N ALA A 32 14.78 -10.08 -0.63
CA ALA A 32 15.71 -11.06 -1.15
C ALA A 32 16.63 -11.53 0.01
N TYR A 33 16.82 -12.84 0.15
CA TYR A 33 17.67 -13.45 1.15
C TYR A 33 18.98 -13.85 0.49
N LEU A 34 20.08 -13.19 0.88
CA LEU A 34 21.38 -13.38 0.23
C LEU A 34 22.42 -13.88 1.22
N ASP A 35 23.34 -14.70 0.73
CA ASP A 35 24.52 -15.15 1.46
C ASP A 35 25.63 -14.07 1.48
N LYS A 36 26.81 -14.43 2.03
CA LYS A 36 27.99 -13.56 2.09
C LYS A 36 28.50 -13.13 0.71
N ASP A 37 28.26 -13.92 -0.32
CA ASP A 37 28.70 -13.70 -1.69
C ASP A 37 27.59 -13.07 -2.57
N TYR A 38 26.53 -12.53 -1.92
CA TYR A 38 25.35 -11.93 -2.54
C TYR A 38 24.53 -12.88 -3.44
N LYS A 39 24.69 -14.18 -3.27
CA LYS A 39 23.88 -15.18 -3.98
C LYS A 39 22.54 -15.34 -3.29
N VAL A 40 21.50 -15.47 -4.09
CA VAL A 40 20.13 -15.71 -3.59
C VAL A 40 20.05 -17.12 -3.00
N ILE A 41 19.67 -17.22 -1.73
CA ILE A 41 19.59 -18.49 -0.97
C ILE A 41 18.31 -19.25 -1.34
N ARG A 42 17.21 -18.52 -1.54
CA ARG A 42 15.89 -19.09 -1.85
C ARG A 42 14.98 -18.04 -2.53
N PRO A 43 13.84 -18.46 -3.16
CA PRO A 43 12.85 -17.53 -3.64
C PRO A 43 12.28 -16.63 -2.54
N SER A 44 11.99 -15.37 -2.87
CA SER A 44 11.42 -14.41 -1.92
C SER A 44 10.03 -14.84 -1.43
N ILE A 45 9.75 -14.59 -0.16
CA ILE A 45 8.39 -14.61 0.40
C ILE A 45 7.79 -13.24 0.11
N ILE A 46 6.77 -13.18 -0.73
CA ILE A 46 6.15 -11.92 -1.16
C ILE A 46 5.10 -11.44 -0.15
N TRP A 47 4.76 -10.16 -0.16
CA TRP A 47 3.80 -9.54 0.74
C TRP A 47 2.38 -10.15 0.74
N LEU A 48 1.99 -10.86 -0.33
CA LEU A 48 0.70 -11.57 -0.45
C LEU A 48 0.71 -12.97 0.18
N ASP A 49 1.87 -13.47 0.55
CA ASP A 49 2.02 -14.81 1.13
C ASP A 49 1.30 -14.89 2.48
N GLN A 50 0.52 -15.95 2.68
CA GLN A 50 -0.33 -16.13 3.87
C GLN A 50 0.29 -17.03 4.94
N ARG A 51 1.53 -17.51 4.72
CA ARG A 51 2.23 -18.34 5.71
C ARG A 51 2.42 -17.59 7.03
N LYS A 52 2.38 -18.33 8.13
CA LYS A 52 2.54 -17.79 9.49
C LYS A 52 3.57 -18.60 10.26
N ALA A 53 4.41 -17.90 11.01
CA ALA A 53 5.28 -18.49 12.01
C ALA A 53 4.45 -18.98 13.21
N ARG A 54 4.94 -20.00 13.92
CA ARG A 54 4.33 -20.53 15.14
C ARG A 54 4.64 -19.69 16.36
N LEU A 55 5.71 -18.90 16.31
CA LEU A 55 6.32 -18.13 17.40
C LEU A 55 6.96 -19.02 18.48
N ASP A 56 7.62 -20.10 18.05
CA ASP A 56 8.42 -20.96 18.94
C ASP A 56 9.54 -20.14 19.60
N HIS A 57 10.09 -19.16 18.88
CA HIS A 57 11.02 -18.17 19.42
C HIS A 57 10.27 -17.01 20.07
N LYS A 58 10.21 -17.02 21.41
CA LYS A 58 9.50 -15.98 22.19
C LYS A 58 10.34 -14.71 22.30
N LEU A 59 9.67 -13.57 22.44
CA LEU A 59 10.32 -12.32 22.83
C LEU A 59 10.93 -12.46 24.23
N PRO A 60 12.07 -11.79 24.51
CA PRO A 60 12.59 -11.68 25.88
C PRO A 60 11.51 -11.15 26.81
N LEU A 61 11.49 -11.67 28.04
CA LEU A 61 10.44 -11.40 29.01
C LEU A 61 10.20 -9.89 29.24
N LEU A 62 11.29 -9.11 29.31
CA LEU A 62 11.20 -7.65 29.47
C LEU A 62 10.43 -6.96 28.34
N TYR A 63 10.64 -7.37 27.10
CA TYR A 63 9.95 -6.81 25.93
C TYR A 63 8.49 -7.26 25.87
N SER A 64 8.23 -8.54 26.20
CA SER A 64 6.89 -9.08 26.30
C SER A 64 6.08 -8.32 27.34
N LEU A 65 6.66 -8.06 28.52
CA LEU A 65 6.02 -7.28 29.57
C LEU A 65 5.77 -5.83 29.13
N ALA A 66 6.73 -5.18 28.49
CA ALA A 66 6.57 -3.81 27.97
C ALA A 66 5.42 -3.71 26.96
N PHE A 67 5.27 -4.66 26.04
CA PHE A 67 4.16 -4.69 25.11
C PHE A 67 2.81 -5.01 25.79
N SER A 68 2.81 -5.82 26.84
CA SER A 68 1.63 -6.13 27.64
C SER A 68 1.11 -4.90 28.37
N ILE A 69 1.98 -4.15 29.04
CA ILE A 69 1.63 -2.92 29.76
C ILE A 69 0.95 -1.89 28.84
N VAL A 70 1.40 -1.81 27.58
CA VAL A 70 0.80 -0.88 26.61
C VAL A 70 -0.37 -1.48 25.82
N GLY A 71 -0.81 -2.72 26.13
CA GLY A 71 -1.95 -3.38 25.50
C GLY A 71 -1.71 -3.77 24.03
N MET A 72 -0.46 -4.08 23.65
CA MET A 72 -0.06 -4.37 22.24
C MET A 72 0.36 -5.82 22.00
N SER A 73 0.24 -6.70 22.98
CA SER A 73 0.68 -8.10 22.89
C SER A 73 0.13 -8.83 21.66
N ASP A 74 -1.17 -8.76 21.41
CA ASP A 74 -1.81 -9.45 20.28
C ASP A 74 -1.40 -8.87 18.94
N THR A 75 -1.29 -7.54 18.84
CA THR A 75 -0.83 -6.86 17.61
C THR A 75 0.61 -7.21 17.28
N ILE A 76 1.49 -7.25 18.28
CA ILE A 76 2.89 -7.64 18.12
C ILE A 76 2.99 -9.13 17.77
N ALA A 77 2.21 -10.01 18.42
CA ALA A 77 2.17 -11.43 18.11
C ALA A 77 1.69 -11.67 16.65
N LEU A 78 0.65 -10.96 16.21
CA LEU A 78 0.17 -11.04 14.83
C LEU A 78 1.23 -10.58 13.83
N ASN A 79 1.93 -9.49 14.12
CA ASN A 79 3.00 -8.94 13.27
C ASN A 79 4.17 -9.94 13.17
N ARG A 80 4.62 -10.48 14.31
CA ARG A 80 5.67 -11.50 14.38
C ARG A 80 5.29 -12.76 13.61
N LYS A 81 4.05 -13.25 13.72
CA LYS A 81 3.56 -14.42 12.97
C LYS A 81 3.67 -14.23 11.45
N ARG A 82 3.62 -12.99 10.97
CA ARG A 82 3.71 -12.66 9.55
C ARG A 82 5.11 -12.31 9.08
N THR A 83 6.08 -12.22 10.01
CA THR A 83 7.46 -11.84 9.67
C THR A 83 8.17 -12.99 8.95
N PRO A 84 8.63 -12.79 7.70
CA PRO A 84 9.30 -13.84 6.93
C PRO A 84 10.57 -14.38 7.59
N ALA A 85 11.34 -13.54 8.29
CA ALA A 85 12.54 -13.96 8.98
C ALA A 85 12.25 -14.98 10.09
N ILE A 86 11.20 -14.76 10.90
CA ILE A 86 10.76 -15.68 11.95
C ILE A 86 10.29 -17.00 11.35
N TRP A 87 9.50 -16.93 10.28
CA TRP A 87 9.04 -18.14 9.59
C TRP A 87 10.22 -18.96 9.05
N LEU A 88 11.22 -18.31 8.43
CA LEU A 88 12.44 -18.97 7.94
C LEU A 88 13.22 -19.62 9.07
N MET A 89 13.36 -18.93 10.21
CA MET A 89 14.05 -19.43 11.38
C MET A 89 13.40 -20.73 11.91
N GLU A 90 12.07 -20.84 11.85
CA GLU A 90 11.32 -21.99 12.35
C GLU A 90 11.21 -23.15 11.34
N ASN A 91 11.12 -22.85 10.04
CA ASN A 91 10.76 -23.84 9.03
C ASN A 91 11.88 -24.14 8.02
N GLU A 92 12.86 -23.24 7.86
CA GLU A 92 13.99 -23.37 6.94
C GLU A 92 15.30 -22.93 7.62
N ARG A 93 15.63 -23.57 8.75
CA ARG A 93 16.75 -23.17 9.61
C ARG A 93 18.10 -23.10 8.88
N ASP A 94 18.35 -24.01 7.97
CA ASP A 94 19.59 -24.04 7.20
C ASP A 94 19.69 -22.84 6.25
N ASN A 95 18.59 -22.45 5.62
CA ASN A 95 18.54 -21.26 4.81
C ASN A 95 18.68 -20.00 5.67
N TYR A 96 17.98 -19.93 6.82
CA TYR A 96 18.07 -18.82 7.75
C TYR A 96 19.51 -18.57 8.21
N ASN A 97 20.25 -19.62 8.58
CA ASN A 97 21.63 -19.53 9.05
C ASN A 97 22.63 -19.04 7.98
N LYS A 98 22.30 -19.18 6.70
CA LYS A 98 23.11 -18.68 5.57
C LYS A 98 22.86 -17.21 5.27
N ILE A 99 21.78 -16.59 5.81
CA ILE A 99 21.45 -15.21 5.53
C ILE A 99 22.56 -14.30 6.05
N ARG A 100 23.11 -13.51 5.15
CA ARG A 100 24.01 -12.39 5.46
C ARG A 100 23.36 -11.05 5.15
N TRP A 101 22.45 -11.03 4.17
CA TRP A 101 21.71 -9.85 3.76
C TRP A 101 20.21 -10.15 3.67
N TYR A 102 19.44 -9.39 4.43
CA TYR A 102 17.97 -9.37 4.39
C TYR A 102 17.55 -8.10 3.63
N ALA A 103 17.62 -8.17 2.30
CA ALA A 103 17.56 -7.02 1.43
C ALA A 103 16.14 -6.75 0.92
N PRO A 104 15.53 -5.57 1.15
CA PRO A 104 14.35 -5.16 0.39
C PRO A 104 14.56 -5.41 -1.10
N LEU A 105 13.52 -5.86 -1.80
CA LEU A 105 13.66 -6.34 -3.19
C LEU A 105 14.30 -5.30 -4.11
N ASN A 106 13.94 -4.02 -3.96
CA ASN A 106 14.54 -2.95 -4.75
C ASN A 106 16.06 -2.79 -4.48
N SER A 107 16.51 -3.00 -3.23
CA SER A 107 17.95 -3.00 -2.89
C SER A 107 18.71 -4.09 -3.64
N TYR A 108 18.10 -5.26 -3.86
CA TYR A 108 18.68 -6.32 -4.65
C TYR A 108 18.79 -5.94 -6.14
N PHE A 109 17.78 -5.27 -6.70
CA PHE A 109 17.89 -4.73 -8.07
C PHE A 109 18.99 -3.68 -8.18
N ASN A 110 19.14 -2.82 -7.18
CA ASN A 110 20.23 -1.85 -7.13
C ASN A 110 21.59 -2.55 -7.10
N TYR A 111 21.74 -3.61 -6.30
CA TYR A 111 22.98 -4.41 -6.29
C TYR A 111 23.29 -4.99 -7.68
N ARG A 112 22.31 -5.57 -8.37
CA ARG A 112 22.50 -6.15 -9.70
C ARG A 112 22.91 -5.12 -10.75
N THR A 113 22.45 -3.88 -10.59
CA THR A 113 22.65 -2.81 -11.59
C THR A 113 23.87 -1.95 -11.26
N LEU A 114 24.10 -1.68 -9.96
CA LEU A 114 25.08 -0.71 -9.50
C LEU A 114 26.26 -1.33 -8.74
N GLY A 115 26.19 -2.63 -8.40
CA GLY A 115 27.15 -3.27 -7.48
C GLY A 115 27.01 -2.83 -6.03
N VAL A 116 26.01 -2.01 -5.68
CA VAL A 116 25.78 -1.48 -4.34
C VAL A 116 24.47 -2.01 -3.77
N LEU A 117 24.53 -2.77 -2.68
CA LEU A 117 23.34 -3.22 -1.96
C LEU A 117 22.86 -2.10 -1.03
N GLY A 118 21.86 -1.37 -1.45
CA GLY A 118 21.35 -0.21 -0.70
C GLY A 118 20.09 0.38 -1.28
N ASP A 119 19.40 1.22 -0.50
CA ASP A 119 18.22 1.97 -0.96
C ASP A 119 17.85 3.10 0.02
N SER A 120 16.78 3.82 -0.31
CA SER A 120 16.17 4.80 0.58
C SER A 120 15.27 4.14 1.63
N PRO A 121 15.07 4.76 2.81
CA PRO A 121 14.13 4.27 3.81
C PRO A 121 12.68 4.25 3.30
N SER A 122 12.35 5.04 2.29
CA SER A 122 11.02 5.06 1.66
C SER A 122 10.73 3.78 0.85
N ASN A 123 11.75 3.09 0.37
CA ASN A 123 11.62 1.77 -0.29
C ASN A 123 11.69 0.58 0.69
N MET A 124 12.22 0.81 1.91
CA MET A 124 12.45 -0.26 2.90
C MET A 124 11.26 -0.42 3.86
N ILE A 125 10.03 -0.40 3.34
CA ILE A 125 8.81 -0.57 4.14
C ILE A 125 8.42 -2.03 4.21
N GLY A 126 8.09 -2.51 5.42
CA GLY A 126 7.67 -3.88 5.69
C GLY A 126 8.27 -4.42 6.98
N HIS A 127 8.51 -5.73 7.03
CA HIS A 127 9.08 -6.41 8.19
C HIS A 127 10.62 -6.20 8.28
N PHE A 128 11.03 -4.92 8.32
CA PHE A 128 12.42 -4.48 8.42
C PHE A 128 12.64 -3.64 9.68
N PRO A 129 13.78 -3.79 10.38
CA PRO A 129 14.08 -3.05 11.61
C PRO A 129 14.48 -1.59 11.31
N LEU A 130 13.59 -0.81 10.70
CA LEU A 130 13.83 0.58 10.30
C LEU A 130 13.03 1.57 11.15
N ASN A 131 13.70 2.60 11.64
CA ASN A 131 13.08 3.75 12.31
C ASN A 131 12.70 4.82 11.27
N PHE A 132 11.43 4.88 10.89
CA PHE A 132 10.95 5.82 9.89
C PHE A 132 10.99 7.29 10.34
N LYS A 133 11.05 7.58 11.65
CA LYS A 133 11.22 8.96 12.14
C LYS A 133 12.61 9.51 11.79
N THR A 134 13.62 8.66 11.84
CA THR A 134 15.02 9.05 11.63
C THR A 134 15.62 8.54 10.32
N GLY A 135 14.97 7.60 9.64
CA GLY A 135 15.49 6.90 8.47
C GLY A 135 16.66 5.97 8.76
N LYS A 136 16.88 5.57 10.03
CA LYS A 136 18.01 4.72 10.45
C LYS A 136 17.54 3.33 10.86
N ILE A 137 18.38 2.34 10.69
CA ILE A 137 18.15 0.97 11.17
C ILE A 137 18.14 0.97 12.71
N TYR A 138 17.20 0.26 13.34
CA TYR A 138 17.17 0.07 14.77
C TYR A 138 18.38 -0.75 15.23
N GLY A 139 18.96 -0.38 16.37
CA GLY A 139 19.97 -1.22 17.02
C GLY A 139 19.37 -2.55 17.53
N LYS A 140 20.21 -3.54 17.70
CA LYS A 140 19.83 -4.92 18.12
C LYS A 140 19.00 -4.98 19.41
N LYS A 141 19.19 -4.03 20.34
CA LYS A 141 18.48 -3.96 21.62
C LYS A 141 17.28 -3.02 21.60
N ALA A 142 16.94 -2.44 20.46
CA ALA A 142 15.81 -1.53 20.37
C ALA A 142 14.47 -2.31 20.46
N LEU A 143 13.55 -1.87 21.32
CA LEU A 143 12.25 -2.51 21.53
C LEU A 143 11.47 -2.73 20.22
N LYS A 144 11.41 -1.71 19.37
CA LYS A 144 10.74 -1.83 18.05
C LYS A 144 11.55 -2.66 17.04
N GLY A 145 12.86 -2.75 17.19
CA GLY A 145 13.73 -3.53 16.30
C GLY A 145 13.61 -5.04 16.49
N CYS A 146 13.36 -5.49 17.73
CA CYS A 146 13.26 -6.91 18.06
C CYS A 146 11.96 -7.58 17.59
N ILE A 147 10.97 -6.81 17.11
CA ILE A 147 9.68 -7.34 16.65
C ILE A 147 9.88 -8.29 15.46
N PHE A 148 10.84 -8.00 14.58
CA PHE A 148 11.00 -8.70 13.31
C PHE A 148 12.05 -9.82 13.34
N ASP A 149 12.82 -9.97 14.42
CA ASP A 149 13.93 -10.92 14.56
C ASP A 149 14.91 -10.91 13.35
N VAL A 150 15.10 -9.74 12.74
CA VAL A 150 16.09 -9.48 11.70
C VAL A 150 17.32 -8.86 12.35
N ASP A 151 18.49 -9.47 12.18
CA ASP A 151 19.73 -8.87 12.67
C ASP A 151 19.99 -7.55 11.93
N PRO A 152 20.15 -6.42 12.61
CA PRO A 152 20.44 -5.13 11.98
C PRO A 152 21.64 -5.13 11.05
N SER A 153 22.62 -6.03 11.28
CA SER A 153 23.80 -6.19 10.42
C SER A 153 23.50 -6.82 9.05
N TRP A 154 22.33 -7.42 8.90
CA TRP A 154 21.87 -7.98 7.62
C TRP A 154 21.18 -6.94 6.72
N MET A 155 20.93 -5.76 7.27
CA MET A 155 20.27 -4.71 6.50
C MET A 155 21.23 -4.05 5.52
N PRO A 156 20.75 -3.73 4.30
CA PRO A 156 21.54 -3.02 3.29
C PRO A 156 21.84 -1.57 3.71
N LYS A 157 22.72 -0.93 2.93
CA LYS A 157 23.05 0.49 3.10
C LYS A 157 21.79 1.35 2.95
N VAL A 158 21.56 2.24 3.91
CA VAL A 158 20.46 3.22 3.86
C VAL A 158 21.02 4.57 3.43
N VAL A 159 20.43 5.15 2.38
CA VAL A 159 20.73 6.51 1.90
C VAL A 159 19.46 7.34 1.92
N LYS A 160 19.59 8.67 1.96
CA LYS A 160 18.42 9.55 1.96
C LYS A 160 17.68 9.47 0.62
N VAL A 161 16.37 9.66 0.65
CA VAL A 161 15.57 9.82 -0.58
C VAL A 161 16.13 10.95 -1.42
N GLY A 162 16.23 10.74 -2.73
CA GLY A 162 16.76 11.70 -3.68
C GLY A 162 18.29 11.81 -3.70
N ASP A 163 19.02 11.00 -2.92
CA ASP A 163 20.47 10.95 -3.02
C ASP A 163 20.90 9.92 -4.09
N ILE A 164 22.08 10.14 -4.67
CA ILE A 164 22.69 9.19 -5.60
C ILE A 164 23.20 8.00 -4.80
N LEU A 165 22.74 6.79 -5.15
CA LEU A 165 23.22 5.55 -4.53
C LEU A 165 24.47 5.02 -5.21
N GLY A 166 24.58 5.15 -6.52
CA GLY A 166 25.66 4.65 -7.35
C GLY A 166 25.41 4.89 -8.82
N GLU A 167 26.25 4.29 -9.65
CA GLU A 167 26.19 4.38 -11.11
C GLU A 167 26.11 2.97 -11.73
N VAL A 168 25.52 2.86 -12.91
CA VAL A 168 25.42 1.59 -13.64
C VAL A 168 26.81 1.03 -13.93
N THR A 169 27.08 -0.17 -13.43
CA THR A 169 28.31 -0.92 -13.69
C THR A 169 28.31 -1.54 -15.09
N LEU A 170 29.46 -2.04 -15.56
CA LEU A 170 29.54 -2.78 -16.83
C LEU A 170 28.56 -3.97 -16.83
N LYS A 171 28.58 -4.79 -15.78
CA LYS A 171 27.64 -5.91 -15.63
C LYS A 171 26.17 -5.44 -15.59
N GLY A 172 25.90 -4.34 -14.89
CA GLY A 172 24.56 -3.75 -14.85
C GLY A 172 24.10 -3.28 -16.22
N SER A 173 24.98 -2.66 -17.00
CA SER A 173 24.71 -2.26 -18.38
C SER A 173 24.42 -3.48 -19.28
N GLU A 174 25.23 -4.51 -19.21
CA GLU A 174 25.01 -5.77 -19.96
C GLU A 174 23.67 -6.43 -19.61
N GLU A 175 23.28 -6.43 -18.33
CA GLU A 175 22.03 -7.03 -17.88
C GLU A 175 20.78 -6.20 -18.24
N THR A 176 20.86 -4.87 -18.16
CA THR A 176 19.71 -3.97 -18.27
C THR A 176 19.63 -3.21 -19.59
N GLY A 177 20.75 -3.07 -20.29
CA GLY A 177 20.89 -2.20 -21.47
C GLY A 177 21.03 -0.71 -21.13
N LEU A 178 20.98 -0.33 -19.84
CA LEU A 178 21.18 1.06 -19.41
C LEU A 178 22.62 1.53 -19.69
N PRO A 179 22.84 2.80 -20.02
CA PRO A 179 24.18 3.34 -20.26
C PRO A 179 25.10 3.12 -19.04
N LEU A 180 26.35 2.70 -19.31
CA LEU A 180 27.40 2.62 -18.30
C LEU A 180 27.61 3.99 -17.64
N GLY A 181 27.75 4.03 -16.31
CA GLY A 181 27.94 5.26 -15.55
C GLY A 181 26.67 6.09 -15.35
N LEU A 182 25.50 5.64 -15.84
CA LEU A 182 24.24 6.33 -15.59
C LEU A 182 23.91 6.33 -14.09
N LYS A 183 23.65 7.51 -13.53
CA LYS A 183 23.40 7.70 -12.10
C LYS A 183 22.05 7.13 -11.67
N TYR A 184 22.01 6.41 -10.55
CA TYR A 184 20.79 6.00 -9.88
C TYR A 184 20.47 6.95 -8.75
N ILE A 185 19.28 7.55 -8.80
CA ILE A 185 18.74 8.41 -7.75
C ILE A 185 17.70 7.62 -6.98
N THR A 186 17.84 7.52 -5.65
CA THR A 186 16.89 6.83 -4.79
C THR A 186 15.56 7.56 -4.71
N THR A 187 14.47 6.81 -4.73
CA THR A 187 13.10 7.31 -4.60
C THR A 187 12.33 6.52 -3.54
N GLY A 188 11.03 6.39 -3.63
CA GLY A 188 10.20 5.64 -2.70
C GLY A 188 9.61 4.36 -3.30
N ASN A 189 8.88 3.63 -2.45
CA ASN A 189 8.07 2.49 -2.88
C ASN A 189 6.91 2.93 -3.79
N ASP A 190 6.24 1.94 -4.40
CA ASP A 190 5.14 2.14 -5.34
C ASP A 190 4.05 3.09 -4.83
N LYS A 191 3.60 2.94 -3.58
CA LYS A 191 2.55 3.78 -2.98
C LYS A 191 3.00 5.22 -2.72
N SER A 192 4.24 5.39 -2.29
CA SER A 192 4.80 6.72 -2.07
C SER A 192 5.03 7.47 -3.39
N CYS A 193 5.47 6.75 -4.42
CA CYS A 193 5.61 7.30 -5.77
C CYS A 193 4.24 7.56 -6.40
N GLU A 194 3.23 6.69 -6.17
CA GLU A 194 1.85 6.88 -6.62
C GLU A 194 1.25 8.18 -6.05
N ALA A 195 1.41 8.42 -4.74
CA ALA A 195 0.97 9.66 -4.10
C ALA A 195 1.68 10.88 -4.67
N LEU A 196 2.99 10.81 -4.90
CA LEU A 196 3.78 11.88 -5.49
C LEU A 196 3.33 12.19 -6.91
N GLY A 197 3.23 11.17 -7.77
CA GLY A 197 2.88 11.34 -9.17
C GLY A 197 1.41 11.69 -9.42
N SER A 198 0.54 11.49 -8.43
CA SER A 198 -0.85 11.98 -8.46
C SER A 198 -0.99 13.40 -7.88
N GLY A 199 0.09 14.01 -7.36
CA GLY A 199 0.07 15.36 -6.80
C GLY A 199 -0.33 15.45 -5.33
N GLY A 200 -0.37 14.33 -4.60
CA GLY A 200 -0.64 14.29 -3.15
C GLY A 200 0.55 14.69 -2.29
N VAL A 201 1.12 15.86 -2.52
CA VAL A 201 2.44 16.28 -2.00
C VAL A 201 2.40 17.33 -0.90
N GLU A 202 1.27 17.99 -0.71
CA GLU A 202 1.15 19.08 0.25
C GLU A 202 0.80 18.55 1.65
N ASN A 203 1.19 19.34 2.67
CA ASN A 203 0.78 19.07 4.04
C ASN A 203 -0.75 19.05 4.16
N GLY A 204 -1.32 17.91 4.57
CA GLY A 204 -2.75 17.67 4.62
C GLY A 204 -3.39 17.18 3.31
N SER A 205 -2.61 16.99 2.22
CA SER A 205 -3.12 16.29 1.05
C SER A 205 -3.33 14.81 1.35
N VAL A 206 -4.39 14.26 0.78
CA VAL A 206 -4.78 12.86 0.94
C VAL A 206 -4.59 12.15 -0.39
N HIS A 207 -4.05 10.94 -0.35
CA HIS A 207 -3.99 10.06 -1.51
C HIS A 207 -4.79 8.79 -1.25
N ILE A 208 -5.69 8.42 -2.16
CA ILE A 208 -6.40 7.14 -2.16
C ILE A 208 -5.89 6.29 -3.32
N SER A 209 -5.37 5.12 -2.99
CA SER A 209 -5.03 4.11 -3.98
C SER A 209 -6.13 3.05 -4.06
N MET A 210 -6.81 2.98 -5.21
CA MET A 210 -7.88 2.01 -5.49
C MET A 210 -7.32 0.83 -6.29
N GLY A 211 -6.44 0.06 -5.66
CA GLY A 211 -5.82 -1.14 -6.21
C GLY A 211 -6.45 -2.44 -5.70
N THR A 212 -5.80 -3.59 -5.93
CA THR A 212 -6.18 -4.90 -5.35
C THR A 212 -6.38 -4.80 -3.84
N ALA A 213 -5.44 -4.16 -3.14
CA ALA A 213 -5.63 -3.57 -1.83
C ALA A 213 -5.95 -2.09 -2.01
N CYS A 214 -6.87 -1.54 -1.21
CA CYS A 214 -7.11 -0.10 -1.16
C CYS A 214 -6.35 0.51 0.02
N SER A 215 -5.83 1.70 -0.17
CA SER A 215 -5.20 2.44 0.92
C SER A 215 -5.55 3.92 0.88
N ILE A 216 -5.51 4.55 2.05
CA ILE A 216 -5.61 5.99 2.21
C ILE A 216 -4.40 6.47 2.99
N ALA A 217 -3.80 7.54 2.51
CA ALA A 217 -2.61 8.12 3.09
C ALA A 217 -2.75 9.64 3.17
N MET A 218 -2.21 10.25 4.23
CA MET A 218 -2.14 11.69 4.35
C MET A 218 -0.71 12.16 4.55
N THR A 219 -0.32 13.14 3.74
CA THR A 219 1.01 13.72 3.75
C THR A 219 1.19 14.72 4.88
N SER A 220 2.32 14.68 5.58
CA SER A 220 2.67 15.55 6.70
C SER A 220 4.13 15.96 6.68
N LYS A 221 4.42 17.22 7.03
CA LYS A 221 5.79 17.68 7.31
C LYS A 221 6.34 17.18 8.64
N LYS A 222 5.46 16.83 9.58
CA LYS A 222 5.85 16.32 10.90
C LYS A 222 5.60 14.83 10.98
N TYR A 223 6.53 14.12 11.61
CA TYR A 223 6.33 12.70 11.92
C TYR A 223 5.19 12.54 12.95
N PHE A 224 4.34 11.55 12.72
CA PHE A 224 3.30 11.13 13.65
C PHE A 224 3.09 9.62 13.51
N GLU A 225 2.38 8.99 14.43
CA GLU A 225 1.95 7.60 14.32
C GLU A 225 0.45 7.59 13.99
N PRO A 226 0.03 7.18 12.77
CA PRO A 226 -1.38 7.15 12.38
C PRO A 226 -2.20 6.24 13.30
N TYR A 227 -1.59 5.17 13.76
CA TYR A 227 -2.08 4.28 14.79
C TYR A 227 -0.96 4.01 15.78
N ARG A 228 -1.31 3.62 17.00
CA ARG A 228 -0.32 3.31 18.03
C ARG A 228 0.64 2.23 17.54
N PHE A 229 1.95 2.48 17.58
CA PHE A 229 3.04 1.66 17.06
C PHE A 229 3.10 1.44 15.55
N LEU A 230 2.20 2.03 14.77
CA LEU A 230 2.30 2.06 13.33
C LEU A 230 2.96 3.39 12.90
N PRO A 231 4.13 3.36 12.29
CA PRO A 231 4.84 4.59 11.93
C PRO A 231 4.21 5.27 10.70
N SER A 232 4.34 6.59 10.60
CA SER A 232 4.31 7.23 9.28
C SER A 232 5.57 6.88 8.52
N TYR A 233 5.42 6.66 7.22
CA TYR A 233 6.52 6.33 6.34
C TYR A 233 7.16 7.58 5.74
N ILE A 234 8.47 7.52 5.46
CA ILE A 234 9.16 8.57 4.72
C ILE A 234 8.63 8.55 3.28
N THR A 235 8.28 9.72 2.73
CA THR A 235 7.77 9.86 1.37
C THR A 235 8.87 9.66 0.31
N ALA A 236 8.48 9.58 -0.97
CA ALA A 236 9.39 9.51 -2.11
C ALA A 236 10.17 10.82 -2.38
N TYR A 237 10.04 11.81 -1.52
CA TYR A 237 10.74 13.09 -1.56
C TYR A 237 11.08 13.57 -0.15
N LYS A 238 12.09 14.45 -0.05
CA LYS A 238 12.67 14.87 1.25
C LYS A 238 11.70 15.72 2.08
N GLY A 239 11.75 15.53 3.41
CA GLY A 239 11.12 16.42 4.39
C GLY A 239 9.66 16.16 4.70
N TYR A 240 9.11 15.04 4.25
CA TYR A 240 7.71 14.67 4.50
C TYR A 240 7.55 13.22 4.93
N TYR A 241 6.42 12.97 5.57
CA TYR A 241 5.96 11.65 6.01
C TYR A 241 4.57 11.37 5.47
N SER A 242 4.21 10.11 5.36
CA SER A 242 2.90 9.65 4.96
C SER A 242 2.34 8.72 6.04
N GLY A 243 1.26 9.14 6.69
CA GLY A 243 0.48 8.26 7.57
C GLY A 243 -0.55 7.51 6.76
N GLU A 244 -0.61 6.19 6.88
CA GLU A 244 -1.37 5.33 5.99
C GLU A 244 -2.25 4.33 6.73
N MET A 245 -3.42 4.01 6.12
CA MET A 245 -4.26 2.87 6.47
C MET A 245 -4.57 2.08 5.20
N GLN A 246 -4.65 0.75 5.33
CA GLN A 246 -4.85 -0.16 4.20
C GLN A 246 -6.00 -1.13 4.44
N VAL A 247 -6.80 -1.34 3.39
CA VAL A 247 -7.80 -2.42 3.28
C VAL A 247 -7.22 -3.49 2.36
N TYR A 248 -6.77 -4.60 2.93
CA TYR A 248 -6.03 -5.65 2.19
C TYR A 248 -6.81 -6.27 1.02
N ARG A 249 -8.12 -6.37 1.14
CA ARG A 249 -9.01 -6.86 0.07
C ARG A 249 -9.86 -5.72 -0.47
N GLY A 250 -9.21 -4.72 -1.07
CA GLY A 250 -9.85 -3.53 -1.64
C GLY A 250 -10.63 -3.84 -2.92
N CYS A 251 -10.21 -3.31 -4.07
CA CYS A 251 -10.86 -3.60 -5.35
C CYS A 251 -10.82 -5.08 -5.77
N TRP A 252 -10.04 -5.90 -5.06
CA TRP A 252 -10.17 -7.36 -5.16
C TRP A 252 -11.63 -7.82 -4.96
N MET A 253 -12.38 -7.16 -4.08
CA MET A 253 -13.80 -7.47 -3.84
C MET A 253 -14.66 -7.21 -5.08
N LEU A 254 -14.37 -6.16 -5.85
CA LEU A 254 -15.05 -5.88 -7.11
C LEU A 254 -14.72 -6.96 -8.16
N SER A 255 -13.46 -7.39 -8.23
CA SER A 255 -13.05 -8.49 -9.11
C SER A 255 -13.70 -9.83 -8.69
N ARG A 256 -13.82 -10.08 -7.39
CA ARG A 256 -14.50 -11.25 -6.86
C ARG A 256 -16.00 -11.21 -7.16
N PHE A 257 -16.64 -10.08 -6.91
CA PHE A 257 -18.04 -9.86 -7.27
C PHE A 257 -18.28 -10.15 -8.76
N LYS A 258 -17.48 -9.55 -9.64
CA LYS A 258 -17.58 -9.77 -11.08
C LYS A 258 -17.53 -11.26 -11.45
N LYS A 259 -16.58 -11.98 -10.88
CA LYS A 259 -16.41 -13.42 -11.13
C LYS A 259 -17.60 -14.26 -10.66
N GLU A 260 -18.17 -13.95 -9.49
CA GLU A 260 -19.18 -14.80 -8.86
C GLU A 260 -20.62 -14.41 -9.23
N PHE A 261 -20.89 -13.09 -9.44
CA PHE A 261 -22.26 -12.59 -9.55
C PHE A 261 -22.57 -11.86 -10.88
N ALA A 262 -21.58 -11.61 -11.75
CA ALA A 262 -21.77 -10.78 -12.93
C ALA A 262 -21.41 -11.49 -14.25
N LYS A 263 -21.71 -12.79 -14.37
CA LYS A 263 -21.40 -13.57 -15.58
C LYS A 263 -22.12 -13.04 -16.82
N GLU A 264 -23.41 -12.68 -16.68
CA GLU A 264 -24.20 -12.10 -17.75
C GLU A 264 -23.65 -10.73 -18.18
N ASP A 265 -23.23 -9.88 -17.20
CA ASP A 265 -22.64 -8.59 -17.47
C ASP A 265 -21.27 -8.70 -18.18
N ILE A 266 -20.52 -9.77 -17.92
CA ILE A 266 -19.28 -10.07 -18.64
C ILE A 266 -19.60 -10.38 -20.11
N GLN A 267 -20.62 -11.23 -20.39
CA GLN A 267 -21.03 -11.57 -21.75
C GLN A 267 -21.59 -10.35 -22.49
N GLU A 268 -22.42 -9.52 -21.82
CA GLU A 268 -22.93 -8.24 -22.37
C GLU A 268 -21.76 -7.30 -22.74
N ALA A 269 -20.79 -7.14 -21.86
CA ALA A 269 -19.62 -6.30 -22.09
C ALA A 269 -18.74 -6.81 -23.25
N GLU A 270 -18.61 -8.13 -23.41
CA GLU A 270 -17.89 -8.76 -24.53
C GLU A 270 -18.57 -8.45 -25.86
N LEU A 271 -19.89 -8.53 -25.93
CA LEU A 271 -20.69 -8.16 -27.10
C LEU A 271 -20.54 -6.69 -27.47
N GLU A 272 -20.55 -5.81 -26.45
CA GLU A 272 -20.36 -4.36 -26.61
C GLU A 272 -18.88 -3.96 -26.82
N LYS A 273 -17.93 -4.91 -26.75
CA LYS A 273 -16.47 -4.68 -26.83
C LYS A 273 -15.93 -3.66 -25.81
N ILE A 274 -16.51 -3.67 -24.62
CA ILE A 274 -16.08 -2.85 -23.48
C ILE A 274 -15.60 -3.72 -22.33
N VAL A 275 -14.89 -3.12 -21.36
CA VAL A 275 -14.51 -3.83 -20.15
C VAL A 275 -15.71 -3.99 -19.20
N PRO A 276 -15.92 -5.16 -18.57
CA PRO A 276 -17.08 -5.41 -17.70
C PRO A 276 -17.25 -4.40 -16.57
N GLU A 277 -16.16 -3.87 -16.03
CA GLU A 277 -16.19 -2.82 -15.01
C GLU A 277 -16.84 -1.52 -15.53
N HIS A 278 -16.68 -1.21 -16.81
CA HIS A 278 -17.30 -0.03 -17.41
C HIS A 278 -18.83 -0.18 -17.40
N LEU A 279 -19.33 -1.34 -17.81
CA LEU A 279 -20.75 -1.67 -17.80
C LEU A 279 -21.34 -1.65 -16.38
N LEU A 280 -20.69 -2.33 -15.42
CA LEU A 280 -21.11 -2.36 -14.02
C LEU A 280 -21.15 -0.95 -13.42
N ASN A 281 -20.11 -0.14 -13.67
CA ASN A 281 -20.06 1.25 -13.21
C ASN A 281 -21.14 2.13 -13.82
N LYS A 282 -21.59 1.86 -15.05
CA LYS A 282 -22.73 2.54 -15.66
C LYS A 282 -24.05 2.17 -14.96
N LYS A 283 -24.27 0.86 -14.74
CA LYS A 283 -25.49 0.32 -14.11
C LYS A 283 -25.71 0.80 -12.66
N ILE A 284 -24.64 1.15 -11.93
CA ILE A 284 -24.79 1.67 -10.56
C ILE A 284 -25.10 3.18 -10.48
N LEU A 285 -25.05 3.90 -11.59
CA LEU A 285 -25.39 5.33 -11.58
C LEU A 285 -26.88 5.58 -11.30
N ASP A 286 -27.74 4.64 -11.67
CA ASP A 286 -29.18 4.71 -11.45
C ASP A 286 -29.60 4.30 -10.03
N ILE A 287 -28.63 3.86 -9.19
CA ILE A 287 -28.88 3.50 -7.80
C ILE A 287 -28.62 4.71 -6.91
N GLU A 288 -29.53 4.98 -6.01
CA GLU A 288 -29.40 6.08 -5.04
C GLU A 288 -28.15 5.91 -4.13
N PRO A 289 -27.48 7.03 -3.78
CA PRO A 289 -26.39 7.03 -2.82
C PRO A 289 -26.77 6.35 -1.50
N GLY A 290 -25.92 5.42 -1.05
CA GLY A 290 -26.19 4.57 0.12
C GLY A 290 -26.86 3.25 -0.26
N SER A 291 -26.90 2.89 -1.56
CA SER A 291 -27.39 1.60 -2.07
C SER A 291 -28.75 1.20 -1.48
N ASN A 292 -29.68 2.16 -1.37
CA ASN A 292 -30.98 2.01 -0.72
C ASN A 292 -30.92 1.39 0.68
N GLY A 293 -29.87 1.74 1.47
CA GLY A 293 -29.70 1.25 2.84
C GLY A 293 -28.91 -0.07 2.95
N LEU A 294 -28.41 -0.63 1.84
CA LEU A 294 -27.55 -1.79 1.87
C LEU A 294 -26.12 -1.38 2.24
N VAL A 295 -25.66 -1.75 3.43
CA VAL A 295 -24.36 -1.32 3.96
C VAL A 295 -23.42 -2.50 4.11
N LEU A 296 -22.21 -2.37 3.52
CA LEU A 296 -21.18 -3.39 3.52
C LEU A 296 -19.98 -2.98 4.39
N GLN A 297 -19.47 -3.93 5.20
CA GLN A 297 -18.17 -3.81 5.86
C GLN A 297 -17.11 -4.65 5.13
N PRO A 298 -16.01 -4.04 4.63
CA PRO A 298 -15.08 -4.69 3.71
C PRO A 298 -13.98 -5.51 4.43
N PHE A 299 -14.33 -6.30 5.46
CA PHE A 299 -13.37 -7.04 6.26
C PHE A 299 -13.14 -8.47 5.75
N TRP A 300 -12.89 -8.64 4.45
CA TRP A 300 -12.54 -9.95 3.85
C TRP A 300 -11.12 -10.43 4.21
N GLY A 301 -10.35 -9.65 4.90
CA GLY A 301 -9.06 -9.99 5.48
C GLY A 301 -8.90 -9.36 6.84
N PRO A 302 -8.03 -9.93 7.70
CA PRO A 302 -7.82 -9.40 9.04
C PRO A 302 -7.22 -7.99 8.98
N GLN A 303 -7.70 -7.13 9.87
CA GLN A 303 -7.13 -5.79 10.09
C GLN A 303 -6.43 -5.75 11.44
N LEU A 304 -5.39 -4.92 11.57
CA LEU A 304 -4.62 -4.82 12.82
C LEU A 304 -5.50 -4.46 14.02
N GLU A 305 -6.44 -3.54 13.83
CA GLU A 305 -7.33 -3.09 14.91
C GLU A 305 -8.56 -3.98 15.12
N ARG A 306 -8.85 -4.82 14.14
CA ARG A 306 -10.05 -5.69 14.10
C ARG A 306 -9.68 -7.10 13.62
N PRO A 307 -8.83 -7.82 14.38
CA PRO A 307 -8.25 -9.09 13.92
C PRO A 307 -9.29 -10.19 13.69
N LEU A 308 -10.43 -10.12 14.37
CA LEU A 308 -11.52 -11.09 14.27
C LEU A 308 -12.61 -10.66 13.27
N ALA A 309 -12.60 -9.43 12.77
CA ALA A 309 -13.63 -8.93 11.87
C ALA A 309 -13.73 -9.79 10.60
N LYS A 310 -14.97 -9.98 10.17
CA LYS A 310 -15.32 -10.64 8.90
C LYS A 310 -16.12 -9.66 8.05
N GLY A 311 -16.12 -9.86 6.73
CA GLY A 311 -17.01 -9.13 5.84
C GLY A 311 -18.48 -9.36 6.21
N SER A 312 -19.27 -8.28 6.17
CA SER A 312 -20.71 -8.36 6.41
C SER A 312 -21.46 -7.39 5.48
N ILE A 313 -22.68 -7.78 5.12
CA ILE A 313 -23.62 -6.94 4.39
C ILE A 313 -24.93 -6.98 5.16
N ILE A 314 -25.48 -5.81 5.46
CA ILE A 314 -26.76 -5.67 6.18
C ILE A 314 -27.71 -4.77 5.44
N GLY A 315 -29.02 -4.94 5.65
CA GLY A 315 -30.05 -4.04 5.10
C GLY A 315 -30.75 -4.58 3.87
N PHE A 316 -30.69 -5.88 3.56
CA PHE A 316 -31.41 -6.45 2.42
C PHE A 316 -32.93 -6.36 2.58
N TYR A 317 -33.61 -5.97 1.50
CA TYR A 317 -35.05 -6.08 1.27
C TYR A 317 -35.35 -6.15 -0.23
N ASP A 318 -36.59 -6.23 -0.66
CA ASP A 318 -37.05 -6.64 -2.00
C ASP A 318 -36.45 -5.88 -3.20
N VAL A 319 -36.08 -4.61 -3.02
CA VAL A 319 -35.57 -3.78 -4.12
C VAL A 319 -34.09 -4.05 -4.47
N HIS A 320 -33.36 -4.78 -3.62
CA HIS A 320 -31.93 -4.92 -3.81
C HIS A 320 -31.59 -5.95 -4.89
N THR A 321 -30.85 -5.50 -5.88
CA THR A 321 -30.29 -6.31 -6.98
C THR A 321 -28.79 -6.51 -6.80
N LYS A 322 -28.19 -7.34 -7.67
CA LYS A 322 -26.71 -7.49 -7.72
C LYS A 322 -25.96 -6.15 -7.86
N TYR A 323 -26.55 -5.17 -8.52
CA TYR A 323 -25.93 -3.84 -8.70
C TYR A 323 -25.89 -3.04 -7.40
N HIS A 324 -26.88 -3.18 -6.54
CA HIS A 324 -26.84 -2.60 -5.18
C HIS A 324 -25.68 -3.20 -4.36
N ILE A 325 -25.47 -4.52 -4.49
CA ILE A 325 -24.31 -5.17 -3.84
C ILE A 325 -22.99 -4.60 -4.40
N TYR A 326 -22.87 -4.47 -5.73
CA TYR A 326 -21.68 -3.91 -6.34
C TYR A 326 -21.40 -2.49 -5.87
N ARG A 327 -22.42 -1.62 -5.83
CA ARG A 327 -22.33 -0.26 -5.31
C ARG A 327 -21.97 -0.25 -3.82
N SER A 328 -22.62 -1.09 -3.01
CA SER A 328 -22.34 -1.16 -1.56
C SER A 328 -20.91 -1.61 -1.25
N ILE A 329 -20.26 -2.38 -2.13
CA ILE A 329 -18.82 -2.70 -2.02
C ILE A 329 -17.99 -1.41 -2.14
N ILE A 330 -18.26 -0.58 -3.14
CA ILE A 330 -17.55 0.69 -3.38
C ILE A 330 -17.77 1.63 -2.20
N GLU A 331 -19.01 1.79 -1.75
CA GLU A 331 -19.39 2.64 -0.63
C GLU A 331 -18.79 2.15 0.70
N GLY A 332 -18.81 0.83 0.93
CA GLY A 332 -18.20 0.21 2.11
C GLY A 332 -16.68 0.38 2.17
N LEU A 333 -16.00 0.29 1.02
CA LEU A 333 -14.57 0.62 0.91
C LEU A 333 -14.35 2.11 1.23
N GLY A 334 -15.18 3.00 0.68
CA GLY A 334 -15.14 4.43 0.98
C GLY A 334 -15.31 4.73 2.46
N TYR A 335 -16.29 4.11 3.13
CA TYR A 335 -16.51 4.28 4.58
C TYR A 335 -15.33 3.78 5.41
N CYS A 336 -14.75 2.64 5.05
CA CYS A 336 -13.59 2.09 5.76
C CYS A 336 -12.36 3.01 5.62
N LEU A 337 -12.12 3.53 4.42
CA LEU A 337 -11.05 4.49 4.18
C LEU A 337 -11.30 5.82 4.90
N LYS A 338 -12.57 6.30 4.95
CA LYS A 338 -12.95 7.51 5.71
C LYS A 338 -12.66 7.36 7.20
N GLU A 339 -12.99 6.21 7.79
CA GLU A 339 -12.69 5.92 9.20
C GLU A 339 -11.17 5.95 9.45
N GLY A 340 -10.39 5.39 8.52
CA GLY A 340 -8.93 5.48 8.55
C GLY A 340 -8.42 6.92 8.47
N LEU A 341 -8.97 7.74 7.57
CA LEU A 341 -8.59 9.14 7.45
C LEU A 341 -8.93 9.96 8.70
N GLU A 342 -10.08 9.71 9.33
CA GLU A 342 -10.45 10.36 10.60
C GLU A 342 -9.39 10.08 11.69
N THR A 343 -8.92 8.83 11.78
CA THR A 343 -7.88 8.43 12.73
C THR A 343 -6.54 9.09 12.41
N ILE A 344 -6.13 9.07 11.14
CA ILE A 344 -4.91 9.73 10.66
C ILE A 344 -4.97 11.23 10.93
N SER A 345 -6.08 11.89 10.60
CA SER A 345 -6.29 13.33 10.81
C SER A 345 -6.21 13.71 12.29
N LYS A 346 -6.85 12.93 13.16
CA LYS A 346 -6.80 13.12 14.61
C LYS A 346 -5.36 13.04 15.14
N ASN A 347 -4.63 11.99 14.78
CA ASN A 347 -3.30 11.72 15.33
C ASN A 347 -2.20 12.61 14.70
N SER A 348 -2.39 13.09 13.48
CA SER A 348 -1.51 14.07 12.85
C SER A 348 -1.80 15.52 13.26
N HIS A 349 -2.94 15.78 13.90
CA HIS A 349 -3.48 17.13 14.18
C HIS A 349 -3.62 17.98 12.91
N GLN A 350 -3.97 17.36 11.77
CA GLN A 350 -4.13 18.03 10.49
C GLN A 350 -5.51 17.75 9.90
N LYS A 351 -6.05 18.76 9.22
CA LYS A 351 -7.28 18.61 8.43
C LYS A 351 -6.93 18.18 7.02
N PRO A 352 -7.63 17.18 6.45
CA PRO A 352 -7.50 16.83 5.05
C PRO A 352 -7.99 18.00 4.18
N LYS A 353 -7.28 18.25 3.07
CA LYS A 353 -7.56 19.38 2.18
C LYS A 353 -8.28 18.96 0.90
N PHE A 354 -7.75 17.94 0.26
CA PHE A 354 -8.26 17.36 -0.98
C PHE A 354 -7.74 15.94 -1.12
N ILE A 355 -8.32 15.19 -2.03
CA ILE A 355 -7.95 13.81 -2.32
C ILE A 355 -7.36 13.75 -3.73
N THR A 356 -6.22 13.08 -3.89
CA THR A 356 -5.74 12.58 -5.16
C THR A 356 -6.00 11.07 -5.23
N ILE A 357 -6.27 10.54 -6.42
CA ILE A 357 -6.63 9.14 -6.57
C ILE A 357 -5.72 8.42 -7.57
N GLY A 358 -5.39 7.15 -7.27
CA GLY A 358 -4.60 6.29 -8.13
C GLY A 358 -5.12 4.84 -8.13
N GLY A 359 -4.39 3.95 -8.82
CA GLY A 359 -4.76 2.55 -8.96
C GLY A 359 -5.87 2.29 -9.98
N GLY A 360 -6.15 1.00 -10.25
CA GLY A 360 -7.10 0.60 -11.30
C GLY A 360 -8.53 1.12 -11.13
N GLY A 361 -9.01 1.24 -9.89
CA GLY A 361 -10.36 1.74 -9.59
C GLY A 361 -10.52 3.23 -9.87
N SER A 362 -9.44 4.02 -9.90
CA SER A 362 -9.47 5.45 -10.24
C SER A 362 -9.90 5.73 -11.69
N LYS A 363 -9.86 4.72 -12.57
CA LYS A 363 -10.36 4.84 -13.94
C LYS A 363 -11.86 5.11 -14.00
N SER A 364 -12.62 4.67 -12.97
CA SER A 364 -14.08 4.85 -12.89
C SER A 364 -14.46 6.23 -12.38
N ASN A 365 -15.19 6.99 -13.20
CA ASN A 365 -15.76 8.27 -12.81
C ASN A 365 -16.79 8.12 -11.67
N ALA A 366 -17.59 7.04 -11.70
CA ALA A 366 -18.55 6.73 -10.65
C ALA A 366 -17.87 6.53 -9.29
N ILE A 367 -16.75 5.77 -9.24
CA ILE A 367 -15.97 5.59 -8.00
C ILE A 367 -15.42 6.92 -7.51
N CYS A 368 -14.87 7.75 -8.41
CA CYS A 368 -14.30 9.05 -8.02
C CYS A 368 -15.38 9.97 -7.42
N GLN A 369 -16.58 10.01 -8.01
CA GLN A 369 -17.71 10.83 -7.47
C GLN A 369 -18.20 10.27 -6.14
N ILE A 370 -18.40 8.95 -6.01
CA ILE A 370 -18.81 8.32 -4.74
C ILE A 370 -17.81 8.65 -3.62
N LEU A 371 -16.52 8.62 -3.91
CA LEU A 371 -15.50 8.98 -2.92
C LEU A 371 -15.55 10.48 -2.59
N ALA A 372 -15.71 11.38 -3.57
CA ALA A 372 -15.86 12.80 -3.29
C ALA A 372 -17.03 13.07 -2.34
N ASP A 373 -18.17 12.43 -2.58
CA ASP A 373 -19.38 12.57 -1.77
C ASP A 373 -19.20 11.96 -0.36
N ILE A 374 -18.60 10.77 -0.24
CA ILE A 374 -18.36 10.13 1.06
C ILE A 374 -17.41 10.95 1.93
N PHE A 375 -16.33 11.47 1.34
CA PHE A 375 -15.30 12.21 2.09
C PHE A 375 -15.66 13.70 2.28
N ASN A 376 -16.61 14.22 1.52
CA ASN A 376 -16.91 15.65 1.43
C ASN A 376 -15.66 16.48 1.10
N LEU A 377 -14.87 16.01 0.14
CA LEU A 377 -13.62 16.60 -0.34
C LEU A 377 -13.52 16.46 -1.86
N ASP A 378 -12.89 17.43 -2.50
CA ASP A 378 -12.57 17.34 -3.92
C ASP A 378 -11.66 16.15 -4.20
N VAL A 379 -11.98 15.35 -5.23
CA VAL A 379 -11.18 14.24 -5.72
C VAL A 379 -10.55 14.59 -7.06
N TYR A 380 -9.25 14.66 -7.10
CA TYR A 380 -8.43 14.98 -8.27
C TYR A 380 -8.00 13.68 -8.97
N LYS A 381 -8.48 13.48 -10.20
CA LYS A 381 -8.14 12.33 -11.04
C LYS A 381 -7.03 12.71 -12.01
N PRO A 382 -5.84 12.09 -11.93
CA PRO A 382 -4.75 12.36 -12.87
C PRO A 382 -5.10 11.97 -14.31
N SER A 383 -4.54 12.69 -15.28
CA SER A 383 -4.67 12.38 -16.71
C SER A 383 -3.94 11.08 -17.08
N ASN A 384 -2.83 10.80 -16.40
CA ASN A 384 -2.04 9.59 -16.60
C ASN A 384 -2.26 8.61 -15.44
N TYR A 385 -2.47 7.33 -15.77
CA TYR A 385 -2.67 6.28 -14.76
C TYR A 385 -1.37 5.66 -14.25
N GLU A 386 -0.24 5.89 -14.93
CA GLU A 386 1.09 5.42 -14.53
C GLU A 386 1.76 6.37 -13.52
N VAL A 387 0.97 6.83 -12.56
CA VAL A 387 1.36 7.86 -11.57
C VAL A 387 2.59 7.47 -10.75
N SER A 388 2.82 6.17 -10.50
CA SER A 388 4.03 5.73 -9.79
C SER A 388 5.31 6.05 -10.57
N ILE A 389 5.28 5.91 -11.91
CA ILE A 389 6.43 6.24 -12.77
C ILE A 389 6.63 7.75 -12.81
N ILE A 390 5.54 8.53 -12.92
CA ILE A 390 5.59 10.00 -12.85
C ILE A 390 6.20 10.43 -11.52
N GLY A 391 5.80 9.83 -10.40
CA GLY A 391 6.36 10.12 -9.08
C GLY A 391 7.86 9.83 -8.99
N CYS A 392 8.33 8.71 -9.58
CA CYS A 392 9.77 8.46 -9.70
C CYS A 392 10.47 9.57 -10.49
N GLY A 393 9.89 10.00 -11.61
CA GLY A 393 10.41 11.11 -12.43
C GLY A 393 10.50 12.43 -11.63
N ILE A 394 9.42 12.81 -10.97
CA ILE A 394 9.37 14.03 -10.12
C ILE A 394 10.47 13.99 -9.05
N SER A 395 10.64 12.86 -8.34
CA SER A 395 11.68 12.70 -7.33
C SER A 395 13.09 12.93 -7.92
N GLN A 396 13.35 12.43 -9.13
CA GLN A 396 14.61 12.63 -9.83
C GLN A 396 14.81 14.09 -10.26
N LEU A 397 13.79 14.71 -10.84
CA LEU A 397 13.86 16.10 -11.33
C LEU A 397 14.18 17.09 -10.20
N ILE A 398 13.58 16.88 -9.01
CA ILE A 398 13.92 17.65 -7.80
C ILE A 398 15.37 17.38 -7.39
N SER A 399 15.80 16.13 -7.41
CA SER A 399 17.15 15.73 -6.99
C SER A 399 18.24 16.26 -7.92
N LEU A 400 17.93 16.42 -9.20
CA LEU A 400 18.79 17.02 -10.21
C LEU A 400 18.78 18.56 -10.20
N GLY A 401 17.95 19.18 -9.32
CA GLY A 401 17.83 20.64 -9.21
C GLY A 401 17.06 21.29 -10.37
N ILE A 402 16.30 20.51 -11.16
CA ILE A 402 15.47 21.03 -12.25
C ILE A 402 14.27 21.79 -11.67
N TYR A 403 13.69 21.26 -10.59
CA TYR A 403 12.67 21.93 -9.81
C TYR A 403 13.18 22.22 -8.40
N LYS A 404 12.75 23.36 -7.86
CA LYS A 404 13.15 23.83 -6.53
C LYS A 404 12.66 22.90 -5.41
N ASP A 405 11.43 22.47 -5.51
CA ASP A 405 10.78 21.62 -4.53
C ASP A 405 9.63 20.80 -5.16
N VAL A 406 8.97 20.00 -4.35
CA VAL A 406 7.90 19.10 -4.79
C VAL A 406 6.63 19.84 -5.22
N VAL A 407 6.37 21.03 -4.67
CA VAL A 407 5.18 21.83 -5.03
C VAL A 407 5.38 22.46 -6.41
N ASP A 408 6.61 22.91 -6.68
CA ASP A 408 7.00 23.45 -7.97
C ASP A 408 6.95 22.36 -9.07
N ALA A 409 7.54 21.20 -8.80
CA ALA A 409 7.50 20.05 -9.72
C ALA A 409 6.06 19.57 -10.01
N LYS A 410 5.18 19.59 -9.00
CA LYS A 410 3.77 19.19 -9.17
C LYS A 410 3.06 20.01 -10.23
N LYS A 411 3.28 21.33 -10.27
CA LYS A 411 2.60 22.24 -11.20
C LYS A 411 2.87 21.90 -12.66
N GLU A 412 4.09 21.44 -12.93
CA GLU A 412 4.54 21.16 -14.30
C GLU A 412 4.39 19.69 -14.69
N CYS A 413 4.48 18.78 -13.71
CA CYS A 413 4.54 17.34 -14.00
C CYS A 413 3.20 16.60 -13.76
N VAL A 414 2.24 17.21 -13.04
CA VAL A 414 0.98 16.55 -12.70
C VAL A 414 -0.18 17.27 -13.36
N GLU A 415 -0.80 16.59 -14.27
CA GLU A 415 -2.01 17.05 -14.97
C GLU A 415 -3.23 16.26 -14.50
N TYR A 416 -4.37 16.94 -14.35
CA TYR A 416 -5.61 16.33 -13.91
C TYR A 416 -6.61 16.25 -15.07
N GLN A 417 -7.13 15.04 -15.31
CA GLN A 417 -8.20 14.80 -16.29
C GLN A 417 -9.52 15.40 -15.81
N SER A 418 -9.81 15.27 -14.51
CA SER A 418 -11.07 15.69 -13.92
C SER A 418 -10.93 15.96 -12.43
N ILE A 419 -11.77 16.86 -11.93
CA ILE A 419 -11.95 17.12 -10.50
C ILE A 419 -13.41 16.83 -10.18
N TYR A 420 -13.64 15.98 -9.17
CA TYR A 420 -14.98 15.62 -8.69
C TYR A 420 -15.27 16.37 -7.42
N HIS A 421 -16.27 17.25 -7.49
CA HIS A 421 -16.73 18.03 -6.34
C HIS A 421 -17.82 17.28 -5.58
N PRO A 422 -17.86 17.36 -4.24
CA PRO A 422 -18.90 16.72 -3.45
C PRO A 422 -20.29 17.27 -3.77
N ASN A 423 -21.26 16.40 -4.00
CA ASN A 423 -22.66 16.74 -4.06
C ASN A 423 -23.25 16.85 -2.66
N LYS A 424 -23.76 18.02 -2.25
CA LYS A 424 -24.22 18.30 -0.89
C LYS A 424 -25.32 17.36 -0.39
N GLU A 425 -26.23 16.95 -1.24
CA GLU A 425 -27.32 16.03 -0.87
C GLU A 425 -26.78 14.60 -0.66
N ASN A 426 -25.89 14.14 -1.54
CA ASN A 426 -25.24 12.84 -1.38
C ASN A 426 -24.37 12.80 -0.12
N VAL A 427 -23.64 13.88 0.17
CA VAL A 427 -22.84 14.02 1.40
C VAL A 427 -23.70 13.82 2.64
N LYS A 428 -24.90 14.44 2.72
CA LYS A 428 -25.81 14.27 3.86
C LYS A 428 -26.24 12.81 4.03
N ARG A 429 -26.61 12.14 2.92
CA ARG A 429 -27.01 10.73 2.93
C ARG A 429 -25.87 9.82 3.39
N TYR A 430 -24.68 9.97 2.81
CA TYR A 430 -23.50 9.19 3.17
C TYR A 430 -23.06 9.44 4.62
N GLU A 431 -23.09 10.68 5.08
CA GLU A 431 -22.73 11.03 6.45
C GLU A 431 -23.70 10.42 7.47
N TYR A 432 -25.01 10.40 7.16
CA TYR A 432 -26.01 9.73 7.98
C TYR A 432 -25.74 8.24 8.11
N LEU A 433 -25.56 7.54 6.98
CA LEU A 433 -25.29 6.09 6.94
C LEU A 433 -23.96 5.76 7.61
N TYR A 434 -22.92 6.55 7.37
CA TYR A 434 -21.62 6.36 7.98
C TYR A 434 -21.68 6.43 9.50
N LYS A 435 -22.26 7.50 10.06
CA LYS A 435 -22.30 7.73 11.52
C LYS A 435 -23.30 6.83 12.24
N ASN A 436 -24.50 6.66 11.66
CA ASN A 436 -25.60 6.01 12.35
C ASN A 436 -25.70 4.51 12.08
N VAL A 437 -25.12 4.02 10.99
CA VAL A 437 -25.16 2.61 10.60
C VAL A 437 -23.75 2.02 10.56
N TYR A 438 -22.91 2.42 9.61
CA TYR A 438 -21.61 1.78 9.35
C TYR A 438 -20.72 1.69 10.60
N LYS A 439 -20.50 2.79 11.31
CA LYS A 439 -19.65 2.81 12.54
C LYS A 439 -20.19 1.94 13.67
N LYS A 440 -21.47 1.62 13.67
CA LYS A 440 -22.13 0.81 14.73
C LYS A 440 -22.12 -0.68 14.42
N ILE A 441 -21.92 -1.11 13.17
CA ILE A 441 -21.99 -2.52 12.78
C ILE A 441 -20.91 -3.33 13.50
N TYR A 442 -19.63 -2.97 13.38
CA TYR A 442 -18.54 -3.74 13.97
C TYR A 442 -18.69 -3.91 15.49
N PRO A 443 -18.91 -2.85 16.28
CA PRO A 443 -19.12 -3.00 17.73
C PRO A 443 -20.27 -3.95 18.08
N LYS A 444 -21.37 -3.92 17.32
CA LYS A 444 -22.53 -4.80 17.55
C LYS A 444 -22.26 -6.25 17.15
N LEU A 445 -21.48 -6.48 16.08
CA LEU A 445 -21.17 -7.83 15.58
C LEU A 445 -19.91 -8.43 16.19
N ASN A 446 -19.16 -7.74 17.04
CA ASN A 446 -17.89 -8.23 17.58
C ASN A 446 -18.03 -9.57 18.35
N GLY A 447 -19.11 -9.75 19.11
CA GLY A 447 -19.42 -11.02 19.75
C GLY A 447 -19.62 -12.15 18.73
N VAL A 448 -20.39 -11.88 17.67
CA VAL A 448 -20.64 -12.85 16.60
C VAL A 448 -19.33 -13.23 15.87
N TYR A 449 -18.44 -12.25 15.63
CA TYR A 449 -17.14 -12.53 15.02
C TYR A 449 -16.24 -13.41 15.89
N LYS A 450 -16.32 -13.29 17.21
CA LYS A 450 -15.60 -14.18 18.15
C LYS A 450 -16.09 -15.62 18.01
N GLU A 451 -17.41 -15.84 18.04
CA GLU A 451 -17.99 -17.16 17.89
C GLU A 451 -17.67 -17.77 16.51
N LEU A 452 -17.77 -17.00 15.42
CA LEU A 452 -17.37 -17.44 14.09
C LEU A 452 -15.88 -17.82 14.02
N SER A 453 -15.01 -17.08 14.70
CA SER A 453 -13.60 -17.40 14.72
C SER A 453 -13.33 -18.70 15.48
N TYR A 454 -13.98 -18.90 16.63
CA TYR A 454 -13.92 -20.13 17.39
C TYR A 454 -14.41 -21.34 16.57
N TYR A 455 -15.57 -21.22 15.90
CA TYR A 455 -16.10 -22.27 15.02
C TYR A 455 -15.13 -22.63 13.90
N LEU A 456 -14.54 -21.64 13.23
CA LEU A 456 -13.58 -21.88 12.15
C LEU A 456 -12.28 -22.54 12.65
N GLU A 457 -11.79 -22.17 13.84
CA GLU A 457 -10.59 -22.77 14.43
C GLU A 457 -10.82 -24.20 14.90
N SER A 458 -12.00 -24.50 15.46
CA SER A 458 -12.36 -25.86 15.91
C SER A 458 -12.54 -26.85 14.74
N ASN A 459 -13.09 -26.38 13.62
CA ASN A 459 -13.34 -27.22 12.44
C ASN A 459 -12.14 -27.30 11.46
N ASN A 460 -11.18 -26.37 11.53
CA ASN A 460 -9.97 -26.41 10.70
C ASN A 460 -8.87 -27.34 11.25
N LYS A 461 -9.10 -28.06 12.34
CA LYS A 461 -8.16 -29.11 12.78
C LYS A 461 -8.09 -30.28 11.80
N ASP A 462 -9.09 -30.45 10.92
CA ASP A 462 -9.16 -31.51 9.93
C ASP A 462 -8.82 -31.10 8.49
N THR A 463 -8.60 -29.81 8.23
CA THR A 463 -8.21 -29.33 6.90
C THR A 463 -6.83 -28.69 6.96
N LYS A 464 -5.80 -29.52 6.84
CA LYS A 464 -4.48 -29.08 6.40
C LYS A 464 -4.64 -28.63 4.94
N ILE A 465 -4.73 -27.31 4.71
CA ILE A 465 -4.47 -26.68 3.42
C ILE A 465 -3.24 -25.80 3.56
#